data_feb1e3f5678327433bdbf9c0ef3d093f
#
_entry.id   feb1e3f5678327433bdbf9c0ef3d093f
#
_cell.length_a   1.000
_cell.length_b   1.000
_cell.length_c   1.000
_cell.angle_alpha   90.00
_cell.angle_beta   90.00
_cell.angle_gamma   90.00
#
_symmetry.space_group_name_H-M   'P 1'
#
loop_
_entity.id
_entity.type
_entity.pdbx_description
1 polymer ?
#
loop_
_entity_poly.entity_id
_entity_poly.type
_entity_poly.pdbx_seq_one_letter_code
_entity_poly.pdbx_strand_id
1 'polypeptide(L)'
;KAFGGQKHATLPEKVRRKVFAKLLPWLRGQVSQQKRFIGTIQDDATILRFVNSKDAGRLAELGTSCPDHFLRTKIKPLYVPLKAVKNKKLDDAFVDQYVETLKAELTAGLKQYRKDYATYYKNCKRPGSPAMRDANPTVMLIPGCGMIAWGKNKSESRVTAEFYNCAVEVMRGAEAIDKYIALPQQEAFDIEYWALEEAKLQRMPAEKELARQVIVVIGAGSGIGREVAHRVVRDGAHVVCVDMNLAAAQATAKEITDQYGVGIGIAGSGISNCGPAIGLACNITDRASVRAMLDDVALAYG
;
A
#
# COMPACT_ATOMS: atom_id res chain seq x y z
N LYS A 1 -16.15 20.04 -13.38
CA LYS A 1 -15.39 19.73 -12.15
C LYS A 1 -14.95 18.28 -12.25
N ALA A 2 -13.66 18.01 -12.03
CA ALA A 2 -13.13 16.64 -12.08
C ALA A 2 -13.93 15.73 -11.13
N PHE A 3 -14.29 14.55 -11.62
CA PHE A 3 -14.95 13.47 -10.86
C PHE A 3 -16.27 13.88 -10.18
N GLY A 4 -17.05 14.78 -10.76
CA GLY A 4 -18.33 15.22 -10.21
C GLY A 4 -18.25 16.15 -8.99
N GLY A 5 -17.05 16.55 -8.60
CA GLY A 5 -16.80 17.39 -7.43
C GLY A 5 -16.65 16.63 -6.12
N GLN A 6 -16.37 17.35 -5.04
CA GLN A 6 -16.09 16.76 -3.72
C GLN A 6 -17.38 16.19 -3.06
N LYS A 7 -17.24 15.01 -2.47
CA LYS A 7 -18.27 14.32 -1.67
C LYS A 7 -17.84 14.19 -0.21
N HIS A 8 -16.60 13.83 0.04
CA HIS A 8 -16.04 13.65 1.37
C HIS A 8 -15.01 14.73 1.68
N ALA A 9 -14.98 15.21 2.92
CA ALA A 9 -13.95 16.11 3.39
C ALA A 9 -12.62 15.35 3.55
N THR A 10 -11.53 16.01 3.15
CA THR A 10 -10.18 15.50 3.46
C THR A 10 -9.91 15.71 4.95
N LEU A 11 -9.53 14.66 5.65
CA LEU A 11 -9.07 14.78 7.04
C LEU A 11 -7.73 15.51 7.10
N PRO A 12 -7.47 16.34 8.14
CA PRO A 12 -6.16 16.95 8.33
C PRO A 12 -5.04 15.90 8.38
N GLU A 13 -3.88 16.23 7.87
CA GLU A 13 -2.73 15.31 7.76
C GLU A 13 -2.43 14.60 9.10
N LYS A 14 -2.36 15.36 10.19
CA LYS A 14 -2.13 14.80 11.53
C LYS A 14 -3.17 13.75 11.94
N VAL A 15 -4.43 13.93 11.52
CA VAL A 15 -5.51 12.97 11.79
C VAL A 15 -5.35 11.74 10.89
N ARG A 16 -5.06 11.94 9.58
CA ARG A 16 -4.81 10.84 8.64
C ARG A 16 -3.68 9.93 9.13
N ARG A 17 -2.54 10.53 9.57
CA ARG A 17 -1.42 9.77 10.12
C ARG A 17 -1.83 8.90 11.32
N LYS A 18 -2.60 9.45 12.27
CA LYS A 18 -3.13 8.68 13.41
C LYS A 18 -4.07 7.55 12.99
N VAL A 19 -4.95 7.82 12.01
CA VAL A 19 -5.85 6.79 11.45
C VAL A 19 -5.03 5.67 10.83
N PHE A 20 -4.07 5.98 9.98
CA PHE A 20 -3.24 4.96 9.32
C PHE A 20 -2.38 4.19 10.32
N ALA A 21 -1.74 4.83 11.29
CA ALA A 21 -0.93 4.15 12.29
C ALA A 21 -1.74 3.09 13.08
N LYS A 22 -3.01 3.41 13.43
CA LYS A 22 -3.90 2.47 14.12
C LYS A 22 -4.53 1.41 13.21
N LEU A 23 -4.77 1.74 11.93
CA LEU A 23 -5.46 0.85 10.98
C LEU A 23 -4.52 -0.16 10.33
N LEU A 24 -3.34 0.27 9.91
CA LEU A 24 -2.45 -0.49 9.03
C LEU A 24 -1.98 -1.83 9.60
N PRO A 25 -1.58 -1.96 10.88
CA PRO A 25 -1.16 -3.27 11.41
C PRO A 25 -2.26 -4.32 11.33
N TRP A 26 -3.51 -3.93 11.63
CA TRP A 26 -4.66 -4.81 11.48
C TRP A 26 -4.94 -5.12 10.00
N LEU A 27 -4.95 -4.10 9.15
CA LEU A 27 -5.28 -4.25 7.73
C LEU A 27 -4.25 -5.10 7.00
N ARG A 28 -2.96 -4.90 7.33
CA ARG A 28 -1.87 -5.75 6.81
C ARG A 28 -2.09 -7.22 7.19
N GLY A 29 -2.52 -7.50 8.41
CA GLY A 29 -2.92 -8.85 8.82
C GLY A 29 -4.06 -9.43 7.99
N GLN A 30 -5.05 -8.60 7.60
CA GLN A 30 -6.19 -9.04 6.79
C GLN A 30 -5.79 -9.43 5.36
N VAL A 31 -4.82 -8.76 4.76
CA VAL A 31 -4.37 -9.05 3.39
C VAL A 31 -3.23 -10.07 3.33
N SER A 32 -2.54 -10.32 4.44
CA SER A 32 -1.38 -11.21 4.52
C SER A 32 -1.78 -12.66 4.88
N GLN A 33 -2.82 -13.21 4.25
CA GLN A 33 -3.32 -14.55 4.58
C GLN A 33 -2.44 -15.68 4.05
N GLN A 34 -2.00 -15.60 2.80
CA GLN A 34 -1.12 -16.59 2.17
C GLN A 34 0.34 -16.18 2.24
N LYS A 35 0.62 -14.93 1.90
CA LYS A 35 1.96 -14.31 1.95
C LYS A 35 1.86 -12.94 2.58
N ARG A 36 2.90 -12.53 3.30
CA ARG A 36 2.96 -11.18 3.88
C ARG A 36 3.07 -10.13 2.78
N PHE A 37 2.45 -8.98 3.01
CA PHE A 37 2.54 -7.81 2.14
C PHE A 37 3.18 -6.63 2.87
N ILE A 38 3.81 -5.76 2.09
CA ILE A 38 4.33 -4.46 2.53
C ILE A 38 3.42 -3.38 1.95
N GLY A 39 3.04 -2.41 2.78
CA GLY A 39 2.15 -1.33 2.40
C GLY A 39 2.89 -0.03 2.04
N THR A 40 2.26 0.76 1.18
CA THR A 40 2.62 2.15 0.90
C THR A 40 1.35 3.00 0.99
N ILE A 41 1.40 4.05 1.81
CA ILE A 41 0.37 5.07 1.87
C ILE A 41 0.65 6.11 0.79
N GLN A 42 -0.40 6.58 0.13
CA GLN A 42 -0.37 7.74 -0.74
C GLN A 42 -1.57 8.63 -0.45
N ASP A 43 -1.30 9.85 -0.05
CA ASP A 43 -2.29 10.84 0.37
C ASP A 43 -1.97 12.25 -0.15
N ASP A 44 -1.36 12.29 -1.33
CA ASP A 44 -1.13 13.53 -2.09
C ASP A 44 -2.43 14.15 -2.63
N ALA A 45 -2.33 15.35 -3.17
CA ALA A 45 -3.48 16.11 -3.67
C ALA A 45 -4.26 15.39 -4.79
N THR A 46 -3.58 14.62 -5.63
CA THR A 46 -4.21 13.88 -6.74
C THR A 46 -5.09 12.76 -6.21
N ILE A 47 -4.54 11.93 -5.33
CA ILE A 47 -5.28 10.84 -4.71
C ILE A 47 -6.41 11.36 -3.82
N LEU A 48 -6.15 12.34 -2.98
CA LEU A 48 -7.17 12.91 -2.09
C LEU A 48 -8.34 13.52 -2.87
N ARG A 49 -8.05 14.20 -4.00
CA ARG A 49 -9.09 14.70 -4.91
C ARG A 49 -9.95 13.58 -5.47
N PHE A 50 -9.32 12.48 -5.89
CA PHE A 50 -10.04 11.32 -6.46
C PHE A 50 -10.88 10.61 -5.41
N VAL A 51 -10.27 10.10 -4.32
CA VAL A 51 -10.96 9.28 -3.32
C VAL A 51 -12.12 10.02 -2.63
N ASN A 52 -12.04 11.35 -2.55
CA ASN A 52 -13.06 12.20 -1.93
C ASN A 52 -14.14 12.69 -2.90
N SER A 53 -14.07 12.29 -4.16
CA SER A 53 -15.02 12.75 -5.19
C SER A 53 -16.34 11.98 -5.21
N LYS A 54 -17.34 12.55 -5.89
CA LYS A 54 -18.65 11.91 -6.07
C LYS A 54 -18.57 10.64 -6.92
N ASP A 55 -17.70 10.66 -7.94
CA ASP A 55 -17.57 9.58 -8.91
C ASP A 55 -16.53 8.52 -8.54
N ALA A 56 -15.80 8.71 -7.44
CA ALA A 56 -14.72 7.80 -7.03
C ALA A 56 -15.17 6.33 -6.97
N GLY A 57 -16.29 6.05 -6.34
CA GLY A 57 -16.81 4.67 -6.23
C GLY A 57 -17.16 4.07 -7.57
N ARG A 58 -17.81 4.84 -8.46
CA ARG A 58 -18.17 4.39 -9.82
C ARG A 58 -16.91 4.11 -10.65
N LEU A 59 -15.96 5.03 -10.66
CA LEU A 59 -14.73 4.92 -11.44
C LEU A 59 -13.82 3.80 -10.90
N ALA A 60 -13.73 3.65 -9.60
CA ALA A 60 -13.00 2.55 -8.98
C ALA A 60 -13.57 1.18 -9.38
N GLU A 61 -14.91 1.05 -9.43
CA GLU A 61 -15.58 -0.20 -9.82
C GLU A 61 -15.37 -0.54 -11.29
N LEU A 62 -15.25 0.44 -12.18
CA LEU A 62 -14.89 0.21 -13.59
C LEU A 62 -13.50 -0.42 -13.75
N GLY A 63 -12.58 -0.10 -12.85
CA GLY A 63 -11.22 -0.59 -12.90
C GLY A 63 -10.30 0.23 -13.78
N THR A 64 -9.12 -0.31 -14.10
CA THR A 64 -8.11 0.36 -14.92
C THR A 64 -8.27 0.02 -16.40
N SER A 65 -7.70 0.87 -17.28
CA SER A 65 -7.72 0.67 -18.74
C SER A 65 -6.32 0.41 -19.31
N CYS A 66 -5.28 0.47 -18.50
CA CYS A 66 -3.91 0.24 -18.93
C CYS A 66 -3.53 -1.24 -18.74
N PRO A 67 -3.24 -1.98 -19.83
CA PRO A 67 -2.93 -3.40 -19.80
C PRO A 67 -1.78 -3.76 -18.85
N ASP A 68 -0.65 -3.07 -18.95
CA ASP A 68 0.56 -3.34 -18.17
C ASP A 68 0.38 -3.17 -16.65
N HIS A 69 -0.69 -2.51 -16.24
CA HIS A 69 -0.96 -2.24 -14.83
C HIS A 69 -1.60 -3.44 -14.10
N PHE A 70 -2.33 -4.32 -14.79
CA PHE A 70 -3.14 -5.37 -14.14
C PHE A 70 -2.35 -6.32 -13.26
N LEU A 71 -1.10 -6.61 -13.59
CA LEU A 71 -0.22 -7.43 -12.75
C LEU A 71 0.07 -6.78 -11.38
N ARG A 72 -0.03 -5.47 -11.29
CA ARG A 72 0.23 -4.67 -10.08
C ARG A 72 -1.05 -4.23 -9.37
N THR A 73 -1.96 -3.60 -10.12
CA THR A 73 -3.17 -2.98 -9.56
C THR A 73 -4.35 -3.93 -9.50
N LYS A 74 -4.26 -5.08 -10.20
CA LYS A 74 -5.39 -5.95 -10.54
C LYS A 74 -6.43 -5.22 -11.39
N ILE A 75 -7.54 -5.90 -11.69
CA ILE A 75 -8.60 -5.34 -12.52
C ILE A 75 -9.23 -4.09 -11.90
N LYS A 76 -9.40 -4.05 -10.57
CA LYS A 76 -9.97 -2.91 -9.85
C LYS A 76 -9.40 -2.79 -8.43
N PRO A 77 -9.42 -1.61 -7.81
CA PRO A 77 -9.11 -1.42 -6.40
C PRO A 77 -10.30 -1.82 -5.51
N LEU A 78 -10.07 -1.87 -4.21
CA LEU A 78 -11.14 -1.86 -3.22
C LEU A 78 -11.44 -0.39 -2.82
N TYR A 79 -12.59 0.14 -3.22
CA TYR A 79 -13.10 1.40 -2.71
C TYR A 79 -13.91 1.16 -1.43
N VAL A 80 -13.58 1.87 -0.35
CA VAL A 80 -14.25 1.73 0.94
C VAL A 80 -15.39 2.75 1.03
N PRO A 81 -16.67 2.32 1.05
CA PRO A 81 -17.77 3.25 1.23
C PRO A 81 -17.76 3.82 2.64
N LEU A 82 -17.42 5.11 2.78
CA LEU A 82 -17.34 5.75 4.08
C LEU A 82 -18.72 6.05 4.64
N LYS A 83 -19.05 5.46 5.79
CA LYS A 83 -20.21 5.87 6.60
C LYS A 83 -19.86 7.09 7.45
N ALA A 84 -20.85 7.95 7.65
CA ALA A 84 -20.67 9.14 8.48
C ALA A 84 -20.32 8.77 9.93
N VAL A 85 -19.26 9.34 10.44
CA VAL A 85 -18.88 9.23 11.85
C VAL A 85 -19.66 10.28 12.65
N LYS A 86 -20.25 9.89 13.76
CA LYS A 86 -21.10 10.77 14.57
C LYS A 86 -20.30 11.89 15.26
N ASN A 87 -19.10 11.58 15.73
CA ASN A 87 -18.22 12.58 16.34
C ASN A 87 -17.67 13.53 15.28
N LYS A 88 -17.81 14.84 15.49
CA LYS A 88 -17.31 15.89 14.58
C LYS A 88 -16.04 16.55 15.10
N LYS A 89 -15.64 16.29 16.33
CA LYS A 89 -14.43 16.82 16.93
C LYS A 89 -13.26 15.90 16.57
N LEU A 90 -12.29 16.41 15.83
CA LEU A 90 -11.15 15.62 15.31
C LEU A 90 -10.08 15.32 16.37
N ASP A 91 -10.53 14.75 17.50
CA ASP A 91 -9.70 14.30 18.62
C ASP A 91 -9.39 12.79 18.54
N ASP A 92 -8.75 12.23 19.54
CA ASP A 92 -8.39 10.82 19.59
C ASP A 92 -9.62 9.89 19.63
N ALA A 93 -10.71 10.33 20.28
CA ALA A 93 -11.97 9.59 20.27
C ALA A 93 -12.60 9.51 18.88
N PHE A 94 -12.49 10.59 18.07
CA PHE A 94 -12.85 10.57 16.67
C PHE A 94 -12.01 9.54 15.89
N VAL A 95 -10.69 9.57 16.08
CA VAL A 95 -9.78 8.63 15.40
C VAL A 95 -10.14 7.19 15.71
N ASP A 96 -10.39 6.87 16.97
CA ASP A 96 -10.76 5.51 17.39
C ASP A 96 -12.08 5.06 16.75
N GLN A 97 -13.13 5.90 16.82
CA GLN A 97 -14.41 5.59 16.19
C GLN A 97 -14.30 5.46 14.68
N TYR A 98 -13.49 6.31 14.04
CA TYR A 98 -13.26 6.28 12.60
C TYR A 98 -12.55 4.99 12.17
N VAL A 99 -11.52 4.58 12.90
CA VAL A 99 -10.78 3.33 12.65
C VAL A 99 -11.68 2.11 12.81
N GLU A 100 -12.51 2.04 13.85
CA GLU A 100 -13.45 0.93 14.02
C GLU A 100 -14.52 0.89 12.91
N THR A 101 -15.01 2.04 12.47
CA THR A 101 -15.91 2.13 11.30
C THR A 101 -15.22 1.61 10.05
N LEU A 102 -13.96 2.02 9.80
CA LEU A 102 -13.18 1.55 8.66
C LEU A 102 -12.93 0.03 8.73
N LYS A 103 -12.59 -0.51 9.89
CA LYS A 103 -12.39 -1.97 10.06
C LYS A 103 -13.64 -2.77 9.69
N ALA A 104 -14.82 -2.30 10.11
CA ALA A 104 -16.07 -2.96 9.76
C ALA A 104 -16.34 -2.94 8.25
N GLU A 105 -16.21 -1.77 7.60
CA GLU A 105 -16.37 -1.64 6.14
C GLU A 105 -15.32 -2.43 5.37
N LEU A 106 -14.05 -2.39 5.79
CA LEU A 106 -12.97 -3.15 5.17
C LEU A 106 -13.17 -4.66 5.31
N THR A 107 -13.65 -5.15 6.46
CA THR A 107 -13.95 -6.58 6.65
C THR A 107 -14.99 -7.06 5.64
N ALA A 108 -16.09 -6.31 5.49
CA ALA A 108 -17.13 -6.62 4.52
C ALA A 108 -16.62 -6.49 3.07
N GLY A 109 -15.91 -5.39 2.78
CA GLY A 109 -15.36 -5.09 1.46
C GLY A 109 -14.33 -6.13 1.01
N LEU A 110 -13.42 -6.54 1.87
CA LEU A 110 -12.42 -7.59 1.56
C LEU A 110 -13.08 -8.94 1.28
N LYS A 111 -14.10 -9.31 2.07
CA LYS A 111 -14.85 -10.55 1.85
C LYS A 111 -15.54 -10.53 0.47
N GLN A 112 -16.17 -9.42 0.12
CA GLN A 112 -16.84 -9.27 -1.18
C GLN A 112 -15.82 -9.23 -2.32
N TYR A 113 -14.74 -8.45 -2.19
CA TYR A 113 -13.70 -8.34 -3.20
C TYR A 113 -13.10 -9.70 -3.57
N ARG A 114 -12.81 -10.54 -2.56
CA ARG A 114 -12.28 -11.90 -2.81
C ARG A 114 -13.26 -12.77 -3.60
N LYS A 115 -14.57 -12.66 -3.34
CA LYS A 115 -15.60 -13.36 -4.10
C LYS A 115 -15.67 -12.86 -5.55
N ASP A 116 -15.65 -11.54 -5.72
CA ASP A 116 -15.71 -10.92 -7.05
C ASP A 116 -14.50 -11.32 -7.88
N TYR A 117 -13.31 -11.29 -7.29
CA TYR A 117 -12.08 -11.69 -7.96
C TYR A 117 -12.08 -13.19 -8.33
N ALA A 118 -12.55 -14.05 -7.44
CA ALA A 118 -12.70 -15.49 -7.74
C ALA A 118 -13.75 -15.73 -8.85
N THR A 119 -14.83 -14.95 -8.87
CA THR A 119 -15.86 -15.02 -9.92
C THR A 119 -15.30 -14.53 -11.26
N TYR A 120 -14.58 -13.40 -11.27
CA TYR A 120 -13.86 -12.90 -12.43
C TYR A 120 -12.91 -13.96 -13.01
N TYR A 121 -12.06 -14.56 -12.17
CA TYR A 121 -11.17 -15.63 -12.59
C TYR A 121 -11.95 -16.83 -13.18
N LYS A 122 -12.99 -17.29 -12.50
CA LYS A 122 -13.82 -18.44 -12.97
C LYS A 122 -14.44 -18.18 -14.32
N ASN A 123 -14.97 -16.95 -14.54
CA ASN A 123 -15.69 -16.59 -15.76
C ASN A 123 -14.76 -16.41 -16.96
N CYS A 124 -13.53 -15.92 -16.73
CA CYS A 124 -12.61 -15.54 -17.81
C CYS A 124 -11.54 -16.60 -18.10
N LYS A 125 -11.27 -17.56 -17.18
CA LYS A 125 -10.22 -18.56 -17.37
C LYS A 125 -10.46 -19.43 -18.59
N ARG A 126 -9.37 -19.79 -19.26
CA ARG A 126 -9.34 -20.70 -20.43
C ARG A 126 -8.59 -21.99 -20.09
N PRO A 127 -8.73 -23.06 -20.87
CA PRO A 127 -7.85 -24.22 -20.74
C PRO A 127 -6.37 -23.79 -20.78
N GLY A 128 -5.59 -24.22 -19.79
CA GLY A 128 -4.18 -23.84 -19.67
C GLY A 128 -3.90 -22.49 -18.99
N SER A 129 -4.91 -21.75 -18.55
CA SER A 129 -4.69 -20.53 -17.75
C SER A 129 -3.91 -20.84 -16.46
N PRO A 130 -2.98 -19.96 -16.05
CA PRO A 130 -2.30 -20.07 -14.76
C PRO A 130 -3.28 -20.14 -13.59
N ALA A 131 -2.83 -20.67 -12.46
CA ALA A 131 -3.64 -20.71 -11.23
C ALA A 131 -4.04 -19.31 -10.77
N MET A 132 -5.20 -19.21 -10.11
CA MET A 132 -5.69 -17.96 -9.56
C MET A 132 -4.66 -17.35 -8.60
N ARG A 133 -4.33 -16.07 -8.82
CA ARG A 133 -3.46 -15.29 -7.95
C ARG A 133 -4.15 -15.02 -6.60
N ASP A 134 -3.38 -14.50 -5.64
CA ASP A 134 -3.94 -14.03 -4.36
C ASP A 134 -5.17 -13.14 -4.60
N ALA A 135 -6.28 -13.43 -3.93
CA ALA A 135 -7.56 -12.76 -4.17
C ALA A 135 -7.70 -11.40 -3.45
N ASN A 136 -6.69 -10.99 -2.66
CA ASN A 136 -6.75 -9.70 -1.96
C ASN A 136 -6.53 -8.52 -2.91
N PRO A 137 -7.16 -7.35 -2.66
CA PRO A 137 -6.88 -6.14 -3.42
C PRO A 137 -5.45 -5.67 -3.17
N THR A 138 -4.78 -5.22 -4.22
CA THR A 138 -3.46 -4.59 -4.15
C THR A 138 -3.55 -3.07 -3.95
N VAL A 139 -4.70 -2.49 -4.23
CA VAL A 139 -4.99 -1.05 -4.03
C VAL A 139 -6.28 -0.90 -3.24
N MET A 140 -6.25 -0.06 -2.22
CA MET A 140 -7.41 0.28 -1.39
C MET A 140 -7.57 1.80 -1.32
N LEU A 141 -8.77 2.28 -1.58
CA LEU A 141 -9.13 3.70 -1.62
C LEU A 141 -9.98 4.03 -0.41
N ILE A 142 -9.49 4.90 0.45
CA ILE A 142 -10.15 5.28 1.71
C ILE A 142 -10.52 6.77 1.66
N PRO A 143 -11.81 7.11 1.43
CA PRO A 143 -12.27 8.48 1.47
C PRO A 143 -11.86 9.20 2.77
N GLY A 144 -11.50 10.46 2.66
CA GLY A 144 -10.97 11.26 3.77
C GLY A 144 -9.49 11.07 4.05
N CYS A 145 -8.92 9.90 3.70
CA CYS A 145 -7.56 9.52 4.11
C CYS A 145 -6.57 9.41 2.94
N GLY A 146 -6.94 8.75 1.85
CA GLY A 146 -6.01 8.50 0.74
C GLY A 146 -6.08 7.09 0.19
N MET A 147 -4.95 6.56 -0.25
CA MET A 147 -4.78 5.24 -0.84
C MET A 147 -3.74 4.43 -0.07
N ILE A 148 -3.96 3.12 -0.01
CA ILE A 148 -2.96 2.15 0.43
C ILE A 148 -2.71 1.20 -0.74
N ALA A 149 -1.45 1.02 -1.11
CA ALA A 149 -1.03 0.03 -2.09
C ALA A 149 -0.16 -1.04 -1.45
N TRP A 150 -0.30 -2.28 -1.91
CA TRP A 150 0.36 -3.46 -1.36
C TRP A 150 1.30 -4.09 -2.39
N GLY A 151 2.41 -4.65 -1.91
CA GLY A 151 3.38 -5.37 -2.71
C GLY A 151 4.20 -6.34 -1.87
N LYS A 152 5.03 -7.16 -2.50
CA LYS A 152 5.93 -8.09 -1.79
C LYS A 152 7.05 -7.39 -1.03
N ASN A 153 7.38 -6.18 -1.44
CA ASN A 153 8.37 -5.31 -0.81
C ASN A 153 7.98 -3.84 -1.00
N LYS A 154 8.74 -2.93 -0.38
CA LYS A 154 8.45 -1.49 -0.43
C LYS A 154 8.51 -0.92 -1.84
N SER A 155 9.46 -1.36 -2.66
CA SER A 155 9.58 -0.94 -4.05
C SER A 155 8.33 -1.33 -4.86
N GLU A 156 7.87 -2.58 -4.74
CA GLU A 156 6.69 -3.06 -5.46
C GLU A 156 5.41 -2.36 -5.01
N SER A 157 5.20 -2.18 -3.71
CA SER A 157 4.01 -1.47 -3.21
C SER A 157 3.96 -0.02 -3.68
N ARG A 158 5.12 0.64 -3.78
CA ARG A 158 5.22 1.98 -4.35
C ARG A 158 4.89 1.99 -5.84
N VAL A 159 5.45 1.07 -6.62
CA VAL A 159 5.15 0.97 -8.07
C VAL A 159 3.65 0.72 -8.28
N THR A 160 3.04 -0.13 -7.44
CA THR A 160 1.58 -0.34 -7.47
C THR A 160 0.82 0.97 -7.22
N ALA A 161 1.25 1.79 -6.26
CA ALA A 161 0.65 3.09 -6.00
C ALA A 161 0.78 4.05 -7.19
N GLU A 162 1.97 4.15 -7.77
CA GLU A 162 2.22 5.01 -8.94
C GLU A 162 1.39 4.59 -10.16
N PHE A 163 1.26 3.30 -10.40
CA PHE A 163 0.43 2.80 -11.49
C PHE A 163 -1.04 3.15 -11.30
N TYR A 164 -1.53 3.09 -10.06
CA TYR A 164 -2.90 3.51 -9.82
C TYR A 164 -3.07 5.04 -9.90
N ASN A 165 -2.05 5.83 -9.53
CA ASN A 165 -2.02 7.27 -9.78
C ASN A 165 -2.16 7.58 -11.28
N CYS A 166 -1.41 6.88 -12.13
CA CYS A 166 -1.55 7.02 -13.59
C CYS A 166 -2.99 6.71 -14.04
N ALA A 167 -3.60 5.65 -13.51
CA ALA A 167 -5.00 5.32 -13.81
C ALA A 167 -5.96 6.43 -13.40
N VAL A 168 -5.77 7.05 -12.22
CA VAL A 168 -6.57 8.19 -11.75
C VAL A 168 -6.45 9.38 -12.72
N GLU A 169 -5.26 9.70 -13.21
CA GLU A 169 -5.07 10.80 -14.16
C GLU A 169 -5.66 10.48 -15.55
N VAL A 170 -5.61 9.22 -16.00
CA VAL A 170 -6.32 8.78 -17.21
C VAL A 170 -7.83 8.93 -17.05
N MET A 171 -8.40 8.47 -15.92
CA MET A 171 -9.82 8.66 -15.59
C MET A 171 -10.19 10.15 -15.59
N ARG A 172 -9.35 11.00 -15.01
CA ARG A 172 -9.56 12.44 -14.96
C ARG A 172 -9.61 13.05 -16.36
N GLY A 173 -8.70 12.66 -17.22
CA GLY A 173 -8.63 13.14 -18.61
C GLY A 173 -9.86 12.68 -19.42
N ALA A 174 -10.21 11.40 -19.31
CA ALA A 174 -11.36 10.84 -20.01
C ALA A 174 -12.70 11.47 -19.58
N GLU A 175 -12.95 11.58 -18.28
CA GLU A 175 -14.16 12.23 -17.73
C GLU A 175 -14.23 13.75 -18.00
N ALA A 176 -13.13 14.38 -18.40
CA ALA A 176 -13.14 15.78 -18.81
C ALA A 176 -13.60 15.98 -20.26
N ILE A 177 -13.44 14.96 -21.11
CA ILE A 177 -13.75 14.99 -22.54
C ILE A 177 -15.10 14.31 -22.82
N ASP A 178 -15.30 13.11 -22.22
CA ASP A 178 -16.51 12.29 -22.39
C ASP A 178 -16.66 11.37 -21.15
N LYS A 179 -16.78 10.06 -21.33
CA LYS A 179 -16.89 9.06 -20.27
C LYS A 179 -15.67 8.14 -20.25
N TYR A 180 -15.17 7.88 -19.06
CA TYR A 180 -14.14 6.85 -18.88
C TYR A 180 -14.74 5.45 -19.09
N ILE A 181 -14.05 4.65 -19.90
CA ILE A 181 -14.37 3.24 -20.17
C ILE A 181 -13.13 2.42 -19.80
N ALA A 182 -13.31 1.40 -18.96
CA ALA A 182 -12.28 0.43 -18.65
C ALA A 182 -12.26 -0.70 -19.69
N LEU A 183 -11.22 -1.53 -19.65
CA LEU A 183 -11.16 -2.73 -20.48
C LEU A 183 -12.22 -3.75 -20.08
N PRO A 184 -12.78 -4.50 -21.05
CA PRO A 184 -13.64 -5.65 -20.76
C PRO A 184 -12.90 -6.66 -19.86
N GLN A 185 -13.66 -7.35 -18.99
CA GLN A 185 -13.07 -8.31 -18.05
C GLN A 185 -12.23 -9.40 -18.72
N GLN A 186 -12.65 -9.87 -19.90
CA GLN A 186 -11.88 -10.89 -20.63
C GLN A 186 -10.54 -10.36 -21.11
N GLU A 187 -10.50 -9.15 -21.65
CA GLU A 187 -9.26 -8.51 -22.08
C GLU A 187 -8.30 -8.28 -20.91
N ALA A 188 -8.84 -7.80 -19.79
CA ALA A 188 -8.09 -7.63 -18.55
C ALA A 188 -7.50 -8.96 -18.05
N PHE A 189 -8.29 -10.04 -18.12
CA PHE A 189 -7.86 -11.38 -17.72
C PHE A 189 -6.75 -11.92 -18.63
N ASP A 190 -6.91 -11.79 -19.94
CA ASP A 190 -5.94 -12.30 -20.93
C ASP A 190 -4.55 -11.64 -20.76
N ILE A 191 -4.51 -10.43 -20.19
CA ILE A 191 -3.27 -9.73 -19.85
C ILE A 191 -2.79 -10.13 -18.45
N GLU A 192 -3.65 -10.09 -17.44
CA GLU A 192 -3.29 -10.41 -16.05
C GLU A 192 -2.74 -11.84 -15.92
N TYR A 193 -3.29 -12.78 -16.70
CA TYR A 193 -2.94 -14.20 -16.71
C TYR A 193 -2.19 -14.64 -17.98
N TRP A 194 -1.49 -13.70 -18.61
CA TRP A 194 -0.74 -14.00 -19.83
C TRP A 194 0.40 -14.98 -19.56
N ALA A 195 0.48 -16.04 -20.38
CA ALA A 195 1.45 -17.12 -20.20
C ALA A 195 2.92 -16.64 -20.23
N LEU A 196 3.24 -15.62 -21.03
CA LEU A 196 4.60 -15.06 -21.08
C LEU A 196 4.96 -14.33 -19.78
N GLU A 197 4.03 -13.60 -19.18
CA GLU A 197 4.25 -12.96 -17.87
C GLU A 197 4.38 -14.01 -16.77
N GLU A 198 3.60 -15.06 -16.80
CA GLU A 198 3.72 -16.17 -15.86
C GLU A 198 5.11 -16.85 -15.99
N ALA A 199 5.57 -17.09 -17.21
CA ALA A 199 6.91 -17.64 -17.46
C ALA A 199 8.04 -16.74 -16.94
N LYS A 200 7.88 -15.42 -17.04
CA LYS A 200 8.83 -14.45 -16.42
C LYS A 200 8.80 -14.55 -14.89
N LEU A 201 7.60 -14.60 -14.29
CA LEU A 201 7.46 -14.71 -12.83
C LEU A 201 8.08 -16.00 -12.30
N GLN A 202 7.93 -17.13 -13.00
CA GLN A 202 8.51 -18.42 -12.62
C GLN A 202 10.04 -18.45 -12.73
N ARG A 203 10.62 -17.64 -13.63
CA ARG A 203 12.09 -17.50 -13.78
C ARG A 203 12.72 -16.55 -12.77
N MET A 204 11.92 -15.81 -12.00
CA MET A 204 12.47 -14.92 -10.97
C MET A 204 13.17 -15.73 -9.88
N PRO A 205 14.27 -15.23 -9.30
CA PRO A 205 14.90 -15.87 -8.15
C PRO A 205 13.90 -16.14 -7.03
N ALA A 206 14.05 -17.27 -6.35
CA ALA A 206 13.24 -17.58 -5.16
C ALA A 206 13.37 -16.47 -4.12
N GLU A 207 12.27 -16.21 -3.42
CA GLU A 207 12.28 -15.26 -2.32
C GLU A 207 13.24 -15.74 -1.23
N LYS A 208 14.03 -14.82 -0.69
CA LYS A 208 14.96 -15.11 0.41
C LYS A 208 14.19 -15.43 1.70
N GLU A 209 14.87 -16.02 2.68
CA GLU A 209 14.26 -16.53 3.92
C GLU A 209 13.45 -15.46 4.69
N LEU A 210 13.98 -14.22 4.77
CA LEU A 210 13.35 -13.11 5.48
C LEU A 210 12.54 -12.19 4.56
N ALA A 211 12.29 -12.60 3.31
CA ALA A 211 11.48 -11.79 2.40
C ALA A 211 10.10 -11.45 3.00
N ARG A 212 9.61 -10.24 2.70
CA ARG A 212 8.32 -9.72 3.15
C ARG A 212 8.20 -9.49 4.66
N GLN A 213 9.29 -9.61 5.41
CA GLN A 213 9.32 -9.30 6.84
C GLN A 213 9.77 -7.87 7.08
N VAL A 214 9.26 -7.27 8.15
CA VAL A 214 9.72 -5.99 8.70
C VAL A 214 10.35 -6.30 10.05
N ILE A 215 11.64 -6.05 10.18
CA ILE A 215 12.43 -6.40 11.37
C ILE A 215 12.91 -5.11 12.02
N VAL A 216 12.56 -4.92 13.28
CA VAL A 216 13.03 -3.80 14.10
C VAL A 216 14.27 -4.25 14.85
N VAL A 217 15.41 -3.58 14.62
CA VAL A 217 16.68 -3.85 15.30
C VAL A 217 16.97 -2.70 16.25
N ILE A 218 16.93 -3.00 17.54
CA ILE A 218 17.24 -2.04 18.61
C ILE A 218 18.75 -1.99 18.85
N GLY A 219 19.33 -0.78 18.98
CA GLY A 219 20.76 -0.58 19.07
C GLY A 219 21.47 -0.71 17.72
N ALA A 220 20.75 -0.40 16.62
CA ALA A 220 21.26 -0.56 15.27
C ALA A 220 22.20 0.57 14.81
N GLY A 221 22.45 1.58 15.64
CA GLY A 221 23.36 2.67 15.31
C GLY A 221 24.85 2.26 15.27
N SER A 222 25.23 1.14 15.88
CA SER A 222 26.63 0.70 15.92
C SER A 222 26.75 -0.78 16.27
N GLY A 223 28.00 -1.30 16.21
CA GLY A 223 28.39 -2.61 16.74
C GLY A 223 27.53 -3.77 16.24
N ILE A 224 27.13 -4.67 17.12
CA ILE A 224 26.39 -5.90 16.79
C ILE A 224 25.05 -5.57 16.16
N GLY A 225 24.30 -4.57 16.68
CA GLY A 225 23.00 -4.19 16.13
C GLY A 225 23.10 -3.73 14.67
N ARG A 226 24.11 -2.95 14.32
CA ARG A 226 24.36 -2.53 12.93
C ARG A 226 24.62 -3.74 12.02
N GLU A 227 25.47 -4.68 12.44
CA GLU A 227 25.75 -5.88 11.65
C GLU A 227 24.51 -6.79 11.48
N VAL A 228 23.69 -6.92 12.53
CA VAL A 228 22.38 -7.63 12.45
C VAL A 228 21.48 -6.96 11.43
N ALA A 229 21.39 -5.62 11.42
CA ALA A 229 20.57 -4.88 10.47
C ALA A 229 21.02 -5.15 9.01
N HIS A 230 22.32 -5.12 8.73
CA HIS A 230 22.87 -5.50 7.42
C HIS A 230 22.55 -6.95 7.05
N ARG A 231 22.68 -7.88 8.00
CA ARG A 231 22.43 -9.30 7.75
C ARG A 231 20.99 -9.57 7.37
N VAL A 232 20.02 -9.06 8.13
CA VAL A 232 18.58 -9.35 7.87
C VAL A 232 18.13 -8.77 6.53
N VAL A 233 18.65 -7.62 6.08
CA VAL A 233 18.36 -7.08 4.76
C VAL A 233 18.95 -7.93 3.64
N ARG A 234 20.17 -8.41 3.81
CA ARG A 234 20.81 -9.34 2.86
C ARG A 234 19.97 -10.60 2.67
N ASP A 235 19.28 -11.04 3.72
CA ASP A 235 18.39 -12.20 3.68
C ASP A 235 16.94 -11.84 3.27
N GLY A 236 16.70 -10.58 2.85
CA GLY A 236 15.48 -10.15 2.16
C GLY A 236 14.48 -9.34 2.99
N ALA A 237 14.76 -9.08 4.28
CA ALA A 237 13.88 -8.28 5.12
C ALA A 237 13.90 -6.79 4.78
N HIS A 238 12.85 -6.07 5.24
CA HIS A 238 12.91 -4.63 5.48
C HIS A 238 13.35 -4.42 6.93
N VAL A 239 14.28 -3.51 7.17
CA VAL A 239 14.80 -3.26 8.51
C VAL A 239 14.46 -1.86 9.00
N VAL A 240 14.08 -1.77 10.26
CA VAL A 240 14.00 -0.52 11.00
C VAL A 240 15.19 -0.47 11.95
N CYS A 241 16.16 0.38 11.61
CA CYS A 241 17.32 0.64 12.45
C CYS A 241 16.90 1.59 13.57
N VAL A 242 16.89 1.11 14.80
CA VAL A 242 16.46 1.88 15.96
C VAL A 242 17.62 2.10 16.90
N ASP A 243 17.82 3.35 17.34
CA ASP A 243 18.83 3.70 18.33
C ASP A 243 18.37 4.92 19.14
N MET A 244 18.95 5.16 20.30
CA MET A 244 18.77 6.42 21.02
C MET A 244 19.38 7.59 20.26
N ASN A 245 20.49 7.33 19.54
CA ASN A 245 21.12 8.26 18.63
C ASN A 245 20.51 8.15 17.24
N LEU A 246 19.58 9.07 16.92
CA LEU A 246 18.91 9.12 15.60
C LEU A 246 19.90 9.18 14.44
N ALA A 247 20.95 9.98 14.55
CA ALA A 247 21.94 10.16 13.48
C ALA A 247 22.67 8.83 13.17
N ALA A 248 23.02 8.06 14.19
CA ALA A 248 23.65 6.74 14.02
C ALA A 248 22.69 5.72 13.39
N ALA A 249 21.41 5.70 13.83
CA ALA A 249 20.38 4.86 13.23
C ALA A 249 20.16 5.19 11.75
N GLN A 250 20.08 6.47 11.41
CA GLN A 250 19.92 6.94 10.04
C GLN A 250 21.15 6.67 9.17
N ALA A 251 22.36 6.77 9.72
CA ALA A 251 23.58 6.42 9.00
C ALA A 251 23.58 4.94 8.60
N THR A 252 23.27 4.03 9.54
CA THR A 252 23.14 2.59 9.25
C THR A 252 22.06 2.31 8.21
N ALA A 253 20.88 2.94 8.34
CA ALA A 253 19.80 2.76 7.37
C ALA A 253 20.18 3.26 5.97
N LYS A 254 20.95 4.36 5.89
CA LYS A 254 21.47 4.89 4.63
C LYS A 254 22.49 3.93 4.01
N GLU A 255 23.47 3.45 4.76
CA GLU A 255 24.45 2.46 4.28
C GLU A 255 23.77 1.22 3.70
N ILE A 256 22.76 0.68 4.42
CA ILE A 256 21.98 -0.46 3.96
C ILE A 256 21.24 -0.13 2.66
N THR A 257 20.63 1.05 2.57
CA THR A 257 19.88 1.47 1.38
C THR A 257 20.81 1.68 0.19
N ASP A 258 21.97 2.26 0.39
CA ASP A 258 22.98 2.46 -0.66
C ASP A 258 23.52 1.11 -1.18
N GLN A 259 23.67 0.12 -0.31
CA GLN A 259 24.23 -1.18 -0.66
C GLN A 259 23.20 -2.17 -1.24
N TYR A 260 21.98 -2.18 -0.72
CA TYR A 260 20.96 -3.18 -1.05
C TYR A 260 19.68 -2.58 -1.65
N GLY A 261 19.57 -1.26 -1.70
CA GLY A 261 18.42 -0.58 -2.27
C GLY A 261 18.36 -0.78 -3.79
N VAL A 262 17.22 -1.20 -4.30
CA VAL A 262 16.97 -1.17 -5.74
C VAL A 262 16.68 0.29 -6.09
N GLY A 263 17.66 0.95 -6.71
CA GLY A 263 17.58 2.36 -7.06
C GLY A 263 16.56 2.64 -8.16
N ILE A 264 15.30 2.80 -7.78
CA ILE A 264 14.31 3.50 -8.60
C ILE A 264 13.92 4.75 -7.81
N GLY A 265 14.83 5.72 -7.77
CA GLY A 265 14.51 7.07 -7.39
C GLY A 265 13.79 7.75 -8.54
N ILE A 266 12.50 8.03 -8.41
CA ILE A 266 11.84 9.02 -9.25
C ILE A 266 12.23 10.38 -8.66
N ALA A 267 13.17 11.06 -9.33
CA ALA A 267 13.56 12.41 -8.96
C ALA A 267 12.32 13.32 -8.98
N GLY A 268 12.07 14.02 -7.88
CA GLY A 268 11.01 15.02 -7.77
C GLY A 268 9.72 14.59 -7.06
N SER A 269 9.56 13.34 -6.64
CA SER A 269 8.31 12.87 -6.01
C SER A 269 8.20 13.18 -4.51
N GLY A 270 9.19 13.80 -3.87
CA GLY A 270 9.17 14.07 -2.42
C GLY A 270 9.14 12.81 -1.51
N ILE A 271 9.12 11.62 -2.09
CA ILE A 271 9.08 10.35 -1.37
C ILE A 271 10.51 9.89 -1.10
N SER A 272 11.08 10.34 -0.01
CA SER A 272 12.51 10.16 0.31
C SER A 272 12.88 8.81 0.92
N ASN A 273 11.97 7.84 1.11
CA ASN A 273 12.28 6.60 1.82
C ASN A 273 11.63 5.35 1.19
N CYS A 274 12.17 4.94 0.04
CA CYS A 274 11.77 3.69 -0.62
C CYS A 274 12.80 2.56 -0.51
N GLY A 275 13.78 2.72 0.35
CA GLY A 275 14.80 1.71 0.61
C GLY A 275 14.31 0.56 1.49
N PRO A 276 15.11 -0.52 1.59
CA PRO A 276 14.83 -1.63 2.47
C PRO A 276 15.03 -1.28 3.96
N ALA A 277 15.51 -0.07 4.27
CA ALA A 277 15.84 0.36 5.63
C ALA A 277 15.36 1.77 5.94
N ILE A 278 14.96 1.99 7.20
CA ILE A 278 14.71 3.32 7.79
C ILE A 278 15.40 3.40 9.15
N GLY A 279 15.82 4.62 9.54
CA GLY A 279 16.41 4.90 10.84
C GLY A 279 15.48 5.71 11.72
N LEU A 280 15.19 5.25 12.95
CA LEU A 280 14.31 5.88 13.91
C LEU A 280 14.98 6.05 15.27
N ALA A 281 14.66 7.14 15.98
CA ALA A 281 15.03 7.30 17.38
C ALA A 281 14.05 6.56 18.29
N CYS A 282 14.58 5.87 19.31
CA CYS A 282 13.73 5.33 20.36
C CYS A 282 14.50 5.16 21.68
N ASN A 283 13.93 5.69 22.76
CA ASN A 283 14.31 5.31 24.09
C ASN A 283 13.40 4.15 24.56
N ILE A 284 13.95 2.93 24.62
CA ILE A 284 13.19 1.72 24.98
C ILE A 284 12.72 1.69 26.43
N THR A 285 13.25 2.57 27.29
CA THR A 285 12.79 2.71 28.68
C THR A 285 11.57 3.64 28.81
N ASP A 286 11.23 4.37 27.75
CA ASP A 286 10.05 5.23 27.64
C ASP A 286 8.97 4.61 26.77
N ARG A 287 7.84 4.25 27.38
CA ARG A 287 6.71 3.63 26.67
C ARG A 287 6.13 4.53 25.58
N ALA A 288 6.12 5.86 25.78
CA ALA A 288 5.62 6.79 24.76
C ALA A 288 6.54 6.82 23.53
N SER A 289 7.86 6.81 23.75
CA SER A 289 8.86 6.72 22.69
C SER A 289 8.73 5.42 21.89
N VAL A 290 8.54 4.28 22.57
CA VAL A 290 8.33 2.98 21.91
C VAL A 290 7.05 3.00 21.05
N ARG A 291 5.95 3.56 21.58
CA ARG A 291 4.70 3.66 20.81
C ARG A 291 4.83 4.53 19.59
N ALA A 292 5.46 5.70 19.69
CA ALA A 292 5.70 6.59 18.56
C ALA A 292 6.54 5.90 17.48
N MET A 293 7.59 5.18 17.87
CA MET A 293 8.42 4.40 16.95
C MET A 293 7.58 3.33 16.20
N LEU A 294 6.71 2.59 16.91
CA LEU A 294 5.86 1.57 16.29
C LEU A 294 4.83 2.19 15.33
N ASP A 295 4.29 3.38 15.65
CA ASP A 295 3.41 4.12 14.75
C ASP A 295 4.14 4.51 13.45
N ASP A 296 5.39 4.97 13.54
CA ASP A 296 6.21 5.28 12.38
C ASP A 296 6.57 4.03 11.55
N VAL A 297 6.81 2.88 12.18
CA VAL A 297 6.99 1.59 11.47
C VAL A 297 5.73 1.21 10.70
N ALA A 298 4.55 1.32 11.33
CA ALA A 298 3.27 1.04 10.68
C ALA A 298 3.03 1.97 9.47
N LEU A 299 3.34 3.26 9.62
CA LEU A 299 3.21 4.23 8.51
C LEU A 299 4.19 3.96 7.37
N ALA A 300 5.38 3.43 7.67
CA ALA A 300 6.39 3.13 6.66
C ALA A 300 6.11 1.86 5.86
N TYR A 301 5.59 0.82 6.51
CA TYR A 301 5.52 -0.53 5.91
C TYR A 301 4.14 -1.18 5.94
N GLY A 302 3.16 -0.58 6.59
CA GLY A 302 1.81 -1.13 6.74
C GLY A 302 1.58 -1.96 7.97
#